data_e5bd94fddda1055625c34be38c2f2fc3
#
_entry.id   e5bd94fddda1055625c34be38c2f2fc3
#
_cell.length_a   1.000
_cell.length_b   1.000
_cell.length_c   1.000
_cell.angle_alpha   90.00
_cell.angle_beta   90.00
_cell.angle_gamma   90.00
#
_symmetry.space_group_name_H-M   'P 1'
#
loop_
_entity.id
_entity.type
_entity.pdbx_description
1 polymer ?
#
loop_
_entity_poly.entity_id
_entity_poly.type
_entity_poly.pdbx_seq_one_letter_code
_entity_poly.pdbx_strand_id
1 'polypeptide(L)'
;RQYSDEFVVLTAGSVAEALALLDARGREVAVLLTDYRMPRQDGVVLLSAVRHRHGHVSRLLMSAYADKDVAMAAVNQGHVEQILEKPLDEPLTRQILRDARETCHQRLRDQTLLQRRDETLRETLGFLAHEVGTPLATVSGYLSAMKERQQEPACGNSDLVCVTQRRPGEFKAMLDAAQRRTEYAQSLVATFVRTARDAYHADGSASELASDLVRSVQEGYPFDSDEAAWLECDLSRDFTLPGQRDLLYLVLCTLVKNALLALHTALPSEPRIRIVVDAAPGARVIRVSDNGPGIVADVLTRLTREPVTTRSGSGGSGMGLVFCQRVMTSLGGWVEVQSEPGGGAAISLYFKFREEEQTHEVSR
;
A
#
# COMPACT_ATOMS: atom_id res chain seq x y z
N ARG A 1 16.79 -14.24 -40.43
CA ARG A 1 18.27 -14.14 -40.40
C ARG A 1 18.76 -12.69 -40.49
N GLN A 2 18.07 -11.79 -41.23
CA GLN A 2 18.52 -10.41 -41.50
C GLN A 2 18.56 -9.50 -40.26
N TYR A 3 17.81 -9.82 -39.21
CA TYR A 3 17.70 -9.04 -37.94
C TYR A 3 18.16 -9.82 -36.68
N SER A 4 18.80 -10.99 -36.90
CA SER A 4 19.18 -11.88 -35.76
C SER A 4 20.44 -11.42 -35.01
N ASP A 5 21.07 -10.35 -35.45
CA ASP A 5 22.18 -9.65 -34.80
C ASP A 5 21.70 -8.80 -33.61
N GLU A 6 20.46 -8.32 -33.69
CA GLU A 6 19.88 -7.42 -32.66
C GLU A 6 18.66 -8.01 -31.96
N PHE A 7 17.91 -8.90 -32.64
CA PHE A 7 16.66 -9.47 -32.14
C PHE A 7 16.70 -10.99 -32.10
N VAL A 8 16.10 -11.59 -31.07
CA VAL A 8 15.79 -13.03 -31.08
C VAL A 8 14.52 -13.21 -31.93
N VAL A 9 14.68 -13.80 -33.13
CA VAL A 9 13.57 -13.97 -34.05
C VAL A 9 12.95 -15.35 -33.92
N LEU A 10 11.66 -15.35 -33.58
CA LEU A 10 10.81 -16.56 -33.60
C LEU A 10 9.97 -16.52 -34.88
N THR A 11 9.76 -17.68 -35.47
CA THR A 11 8.96 -17.80 -36.71
C THR A 11 7.80 -18.76 -36.50
N ALA A 12 6.65 -18.43 -37.11
CA ALA A 12 5.46 -19.26 -37.10
C ALA A 12 4.90 -19.36 -38.54
N GLY A 13 4.51 -20.53 -38.96
CA GLY A 13 3.97 -20.80 -40.31
C GLY A 13 2.45 -20.65 -40.40
N SER A 14 1.77 -20.41 -39.26
CA SER A 14 0.33 -20.25 -39.23
C SER A 14 -0.13 -19.39 -38.02
N VAL A 15 -1.37 -18.88 -38.08
CA VAL A 15 -2.00 -18.14 -36.96
C VAL A 15 -2.03 -19.00 -35.69
N ALA A 16 -2.37 -20.27 -35.80
CA ALA A 16 -2.45 -21.17 -34.64
C ALA A 16 -1.09 -21.37 -33.96
N GLU A 17 -0.02 -21.55 -34.77
CA GLU A 17 1.34 -21.69 -34.27
C GLU A 17 1.84 -20.38 -33.62
N ALA A 18 1.55 -19.24 -34.25
CA ALA A 18 1.90 -17.93 -33.69
C ALA A 18 1.24 -17.67 -32.34
N LEU A 19 -0.06 -18.00 -32.20
CA LEU A 19 -0.78 -17.86 -30.94
C LEU A 19 -0.24 -18.83 -29.88
N ALA A 20 0.06 -20.07 -30.23
CA ALA A 20 0.68 -21.04 -29.31
C ALA A 20 2.03 -20.57 -28.78
N LEU A 21 2.89 -19.99 -29.66
CA LEU A 21 4.16 -19.40 -29.26
C LEU A 21 3.97 -18.20 -28.32
N LEU A 22 2.99 -17.34 -28.59
CA LEU A 22 2.67 -16.19 -27.75
C LEU A 22 2.07 -16.62 -26.40
N ASP A 23 1.21 -17.64 -26.37
CA ASP A 23 0.67 -18.16 -25.11
C ASP A 23 1.77 -18.79 -24.25
N ALA A 24 2.76 -19.44 -24.85
CA ALA A 24 3.90 -20.04 -24.13
C ALA A 24 4.95 -19.01 -23.68
N ARG A 25 5.22 -17.98 -24.48
CA ARG A 25 6.35 -17.05 -24.31
C ARG A 25 5.97 -15.57 -24.46
N GLY A 26 4.69 -15.22 -24.34
CA GLY A 26 4.20 -13.89 -24.69
C GLY A 26 4.87 -12.73 -23.95
N ARG A 27 5.34 -12.93 -22.72
CA ARG A 27 6.08 -11.90 -21.97
C ARG A 27 7.47 -11.60 -22.53
N GLU A 28 8.06 -12.51 -23.31
CA GLU A 28 9.36 -12.36 -23.92
C GLU A 28 9.26 -11.77 -25.36
N VAL A 29 8.04 -11.78 -25.94
CA VAL A 29 7.79 -11.30 -27.31
C VAL A 29 7.39 -9.82 -27.26
N ALA A 30 8.23 -8.96 -27.77
CA ALA A 30 7.98 -7.52 -27.81
C ALA A 30 7.20 -7.10 -29.06
N VAL A 31 7.48 -7.73 -30.22
CA VAL A 31 6.96 -7.30 -31.51
C VAL A 31 6.46 -8.51 -32.28
N LEU A 32 5.25 -8.40 -32.82
CA LEU A 32 4.70 -9.33 -33.81
C LEU A 32 4.70 -8.64 -35.17
N LEU A 33 5.38 -9.24 -36.12
CA LEU A 33 5.40 -8.84 -37.53
C LEU A 33 4.77 -9.94 -38.39
N THR A 34 3.67 -9.64 -39.07
CA THR A 34 2.95 -10.61 -39.89
C THR A 34 2.70 -10.10 -41.32
N ASP A 35 2.65 -11.01 -42.28
CA ASP A 35 2.18 -10.67 -43.63
C ASP A 35 0.65 -10.46 -43.60
N TYR A 36 0.16 -9.55 -44.44
CA TYR A 36 -1.28 -9.38 -44.67
C TYR A 36 -1.88 -10.66 -45.27
N ARG A 37 -1.27 -11.16 -46.35
CA ARG A 37 -1.76 -12.38 -47.04
C ARG A 37 -1.05 -13.62 -46.53
N MET A 38 -1.75 -14.42 -45.73
CA MET A 38 -1.27 -15.73 -45.29
C MET A 38 -2.19 -16.85 -45.81
N PRO A 39 -1.67 -18.06 -46.04
CA PRO A 39 -2.50 -19.20 -46.43
C PRO A 39 -3.58 -19.47 -45.36
N ARG A 40 -4.84 -19.55 -45.78
CA ARG A 40 -6.04 -19.90 -44.95
C ARG A 40 -6.60 -18.79 -44.04
N GLN A 41 -5.81 -17.82 -43.59
CA GLN A 41 -6.27 -16.73 -42.70
C GLN A 41 -5.45 -15.46 -42.96
N ASP A 42 -6.09 -14.29 -42.87
CA ASP A 42 -5.43 -13.02 -43.02
C ASP A 42 -4.65 -12.64 -41.76
N GLY A 43 -3.52 -11.92 -41.94
CA GLY A 43 -2.69 -11.43 -40.84
C GLY A 43 -3.46 -10.54 -39.85
N VAL A 44 -4.50 -9.85 -40.31
CA VAL A 44 -5.35 -9.00 -39.48
C VAL A 44 -6.08 -9.82 -38.39
N VAL A 45 -6.48 -11.06 -38.71
CA VAL A 45 -7.11 -11.97 -37.72
C VAL A 45 -6.14 -12.29 -36.58
N LEU A 46 -4.87 -12.58 -36.92
CA LEU A 46 -3.82 -12.79 -35.93
C LEU A 46 -3.61 -11.56 -35.06
N LEU A 47 -3.49 -10.38 -35.66
CA LEU A 47 -3.27 -9.12 -34.94
C LEU A 47 -4.41 -8.76 -34.01
N SER A 48 -5.67 -9.02 -34.44
CA SER A 48 -6.85 -8.86 -33.59
C SER A 48 -6.83 -9.80 -32.38
N ALA A 49 -6.52 -11.07 -32.59
CA ALA A 49 -6.42 -12.05 -31.49
C ALA A 49 -5.32 -11.65 -30.47
N VAL A 50 -4.15 -11.21 -30.99
CA VAL A 50 -3.04 -10.77 -30.14
C VAL A 50 -3.37 -9.49 -29.37
N ARG A 51 -4.10 -8.56 -29.95
CA ARG A 51 -4.58 -7.37 -29.25
C ARG A 51 -5.37 -7.73 -27.98
N HIS A 52 -6.23 -8.71 -28.07
CA HIS A 52 -7.08 -9.11 -26.95
C HIS A 52 -6.36 -9.94 -25.87
N ARG A 53 -5.42 -10.81 -26.27
CA ARG A 53 -4.75 -11.74 -25.34
C ARG A 53 -3.39 -11.23 -24.86
N HIS A 54 -2.66 -10.51 -25.71
CA HIS A 54 -1.29 -10.05 -25.50
C HIS A 54 -1.17 -8.57 -25.87
N GLY A 55 -2.00 -7.71 -25.27
CA GLY A 55 -2.14 -6.29 -25.64
C GLY A 55 -0.84 -5.45 -25.51
N HIS A 56 0.16 -5.95 -24.77
CA HIS A 56 1.47 -5.33 -24.66
C HIS A 56 2.32 -5.51 -25.91
N VAL A 57 2.14 -6.60 -26.69
CA VAL A 57 2.91 -6.90 -27.88
C VAL A 57 2.59 -5.88 -28.98
N SER A 58 3.63 -5.25 -29.52
CA SER A 58 3.50 -4.32 -30.63
C SER A 58 3.21 -5.07 -31.93
N ARG A 59 2.22 -4.62 -32.69
CA ARG A 59 1.62 -5.33 -33.82
C ARG A 59 1.92 -4.60 -35.13
N LEU A 60 2.74 -5.22 -35.96
CA LEU A 60 3.17 -4.71 -37.27
C LEU A 60 2.65 -5.59 -38.40
N LEU A 61 2.24 -4.97 -39.48
CA LEU A 61 1.71 -5.65 -40.66
C LEU A 61 2.63 -5.38 -41.88
N MET A 62 3.03 -6.43 -42.59
CA MET A 62 3.68 -6.30 -43.87
C MET A 62 2.64 -6.39 -45.00
N SER A 63 2.70 -5.47 -45.94
CA SER A 63 1.76 -5.43 -47.05
C SER A 63 2.44 -5.07 -48.37
N ALA A 64 1.95 -5.60 -49.51
CA ALA A 64 2.33 -5.12 -50.83
C ALA A 64 1.55 -3.83 -51.14
N TYR A 65 2.07 -3.02 -52.08
CA TYR A 65 1.46 -1.74 -52.48
C TYR A 65 -0.04 -1.88 -52.89
N ALA A 66 -0.41 -3.00 -53.51
CA ALA A 66 -1.77 -3.27 -53.98
C ALA A 66 -2.81 -3.47 -52.87
N ASP A 67 -2.39 -3.69 -51.61
CA ASP A 67 -3.28 -3.99 -50.48
C ASP A 67 -3.42 -2.79 -49.52
N LYS A 68 -3.02 -1.59 -49.92
CA LYS A 68 -2.89 -0.40 -49.09
C LYS A 68 -4.21 0.03 -48.44
N ASP A 69 -5.31 0.02 -49.16
CA ASP A 69 -6.63 0.47 -48.64
C ASP A 69 -7.15 -0.45 -47.54
N VAL A 70 -6.94 -1.77 -47.67
CA VAL A 70 -7.34 -2.75 -46.68
C VAL A 70 -6.43 -2.71 -45.44
N ALA A 71 -5.13 -2.52 -45.66
CA ALA A 71 -4.16 -2.35 -44.62
C ALA A 71 -4.44 -1.07 -43.77
N MET A 72 -4.83 0.03 -44.43
CA MET A 72 -5.25 1.27 -43.77
C MET A 72 -6.54 1.08 -42.96
N ALA A 73 -7.50 0.30 -43.45
CA ALA A 73 -8.70 -0.05 -42.66
C ALA A 73 -8.34 -0.82 -41.38
N ALA A 74 -7.38 -1.75 -41.43
CA ALA A 74 -6.89 -2.48 -40.27
C ALA A 74 -6.19 -1.57 -39.25
N VAL A 75 -5.47 -0.56 -39.65
CA VAL A 75 -4.91 0.48 -38.76
C VAL A 75 -6.01 1.28 -38.10
N ASN A 76 -7.00 1.74 -38.88
CA ASN A 76 -8.11 2.53 -38.39
C ASN A 76 -8.99 1.79 -37.36
N GLN A 77 -9.07 0.45 -37.47
CA GLN A 77 -9.73 -0.38 -36.48
C GLN A 77 -8.87 -0.63 -35.22
N GLY A 78 -7.64 -0.08 -35.18
CA GLY A 78 -6.72 -0.20 -34.03
C GLY A 78 -6.13 -1.59 -33.84
N HIS A 79 -6.13 -2.44 -34.87
CA HIS A 79 -5.53 -3.77 -34.80
C HIS A 79 -4.02 -3.75 -35.13
N VAL A 80 -3.56 -2.77 -35.90
CA VAL A 80 -2.20 -2.60 -36.40
C VAL A 80 -1.63 -1.27 -35.90
N GLU A 81 -0.41 -1.26 -35.45
CA GLU A 81 0.26 -0.02 -35.01
C GLU A 81 1.01 0.64 -36.17
N GLN A 82 1.61 -0.18 -37.02
CA GLN A 82 2.31 0.32 -38.20
C GLN A 82 2.29 -0.72 -39.34
N ILE A 83 2.30 -0.22 -40.56
CA ILE A 83 2.38 -1.02 -41.78
C ILE A 83 3.79 -0.85 -42.38
N LEU A 84 4.41 -1.96 -42.78
CA LEU A 84 5.65 -2.00 -43.52
C LEU A 84 5.33 -2.40 -44.97
N GLU A 85 5.73 -1.57 -45.92
CA GLU A 85 5.55 -1.84 -47.33
C GLU A 85 6.67 -2.74 -47.86
N LYS A 86 6.32 -3.71 -48.69
CA LYS A 86 7.28 -4.59 -49.38
C LYS A 86 7.73 -3.94 -50.69
N PRO A 87 9.03 -4.01 -51.05
CA PRO A 87 10.14 -4.68 -50.34
C PRO A 87 10.58 -3.91 -49.10
N LEU A 88 10.95 -4.64 -48.02
CA LEU A 88 11.37 -4.02 -46.77
C LEU A 88 12.70 -3.28 -46.94
N ASP A 89 12.70 -2.00 -46.60
CA ASP A 89 13.92 -1.20 -46.41
C ASP A 89 14.58 -1.60 -45.08
N GLU A 90 15.81 -2.07 -45.11
CA GLU A 90 16.46 -2.63 -43.94
C GLU A 90 16.68 -1.59 -42.82
N PRO A 91 17.29 -0.41 -43.06
CA PRO A 91 17.48 0.61 -42.06
C PRO A 91 16.16 1.10 -41.44
N LEU A 92 15.16 1.37 -42.26
CA LEU A 92 13.85 1.82 -41.83
C LEU A 92 13.13 0.75 -41.01
N THR A 93 13.14 -0.50 -41.48
CA THR A 93 12.51 -1.62 -40.77
C THR A 93 13.16 -1.85 -39.39
N ARG A 94 14.48 -1.76 -39.31
CA ARG A 94 15.23 -1.89 -38.07
C ARG A 94 14.83 -0.79 -37.06
N GLN A 95 14.68 0.44 -37.53
CA GLN A 95 14.22 1.55 -36.71
C GLN A 95 12.80 1.29 -36.18
N ILE A 96 11.87 0.89 -37.05
CA ILE A 96 10.47 0.58 -36.66
C ILE A 96 10.42 -0.55 -35.64
N LEU A 97 11.24 -1.59 -35.77
CA LEU A 97 11.29 -2.69 -34.80
C LEU A 97 11.82 -2.23 -33.42
N ARG A 98 12.79 -1.31 -33.40
CA ARG A 98 13.29 -0.71 -32.16
C ARG A 98 12.20 0.10 -31.46
N ASP A 99 11.52 0.96 -32.20
CA ASP A 99 10.44 1.81 -31.67
C ASP A 99 9.26 0.97 -31.15
N ALA A 100 8.89 -0.09 -31.89
CA ALA A 100 7.88 -1.05 -31.50
C ALA A 100 8.26 -1.82 -30.22
N ARG A 101 9.53 -2.22 -30.10
CA ARG A 101 10.05 -2.85 -28.87
C ARG A 101 9.95 -1.90 -27.67
N GLU A 102 10.38 -0.64 -27.84
CA GLU A 102 10.31 0.34 -26.75
C GLU A 102 8.86 0.61 -26.32
N THR A 103 7.94 0.70 -27.28
CA THR A 103 6.49 0.82 -27.01
C THR A 103 5.97 -0.37 -26.19
N CYS A 104 6.35 -1.59 -26.53
CA CYS A 104 6.01 -2.79 -25.75
C CYS A 104 6.55 -2.72 -24.33
N HIS A 105 7.83 -2.35 -24.16
CA HIS A 105 8.45 -2.22 -22.84
C HIS A 105 7.76 -1.14 -21.99
N GLN A 106 7.36 -0.03 -22.61
CA GLN A 106 6.61 1.02 -21.91
C GLN A 106 5.26 0.48 -21.41
N ARG A 107 4.49 -0.21 -22.27
CA ARG A 107 3.21 -0.83 -21.87
C ARG A 107 3.36 -1.83 -20.73
N LEU A 108 4.40 -2.67 -20.77
CA LEU A 108 4.69 -3.62 -19.69
C LEU A 108 5.03 -2.92 -18.39
N ARG A 109 5.83 -1.83 -18.44
CA ARG A 109 6.12 -1.00 -17.27
C ARG A 109 4.84 -0.40 -16.68
N ASP A 110 4.00 0.19 -17.53
CA ASP A 110 2.74 0.83 -17.12
C ASP A 110 1.76 -0.19 -16.51
N GLN A 111 1.63 -1.38 -17.13
CA GLN A 111 0.83 -2.47 -16.58
C GLN A 111 1.34 -2.95 -15.21
N THR A 112 2.65 -3.09 -15.07
CA THR A 112 3.27 -3.51 -13.81
C THR A 112 3.04 -2.47 -12.70
N LEU A 113 3.14 -1.18 -13.04
CA LEU A 113 2.86 -0.09 -12.12
C LEU A 113 1.39 -0.08 -11.67
N LEU A 114 0.47 -0.23 -12.62
CA LEU A 114 -0.96 -0.32 -12.32
C LEU A 114 -1.31 -1.53 -11.44
N GLN A 115 -0.75 -2.70 -11.74
CA GLN A 115 -0.95 -3.90 -10.95
C GLN A 115 -0.43 -3.74 -9.51
N ARG A 116 0.79 -3.22 -9.35
CA ARG A 116 1.36 -2.94 -8.01
C ARG A 116 0.50 -1.95 -7.23
N ARG A 117 -0.05 -0.94 -7.92
CA ARG A 117 -0.94 0.06 -7.31
C ARG A 117 -2.25 -0.57 -6.83
N ASP A 118 -2.86 -1.43 -7.64
CA ASP A 118 -4.08 -2.17 -7.30
C ASP A 118 -3.85 -3.11 -6.09
N GLU A 119 -2.74 -3.84 -6.08
CA GLU A 119 -2.36 -4.70 -4.97
C GLU A 119 -2.18 -3.90 -3.67
N THR A 120 -1.46 -2.78 -3.73
CA THR A 120 -1.26 -1.89 -2.58
C THR A 120 -2.59 -1.35 -2.05
N LEU A 121 -3.50 -0.94 -2.94
CA LEU A 121 -4.82 -0.44 -2.55
C LEU A 121 -5.66 -1.53 -1.87
N ARG A 122 -5.70 -2.75 -2.43
CA ARG A 122 -6.47 -3.87 -1.84
C ARG A 122 -5.98 -4.23 -0.45
N GLU A 123 -4.67 -4.27 -0.26
CA GLU A 123 -4.06 -4.57 1.03
C GLU A 123 -4.29 -3.47 2.06
N THR A 124 -4.19 -2.21 1.63
CA THR A 124 -4.51 -1.06 2.49
C THR A 124 -5.97 -1.07 2.90
N LEU A 125 -6.89 -1.41 1.97
CA LEU A 125 -8.32 -1.58 2.27
C LEU A 125 -8.56 -2.71 3.28
N GLY A 126 -7.90 -3.85 3.13
CA GLY A 126 -8.00 -4.98 4.07
C GLY A 126 -7.52 -4.60 5.48
N PHE A 127 -6.39 -3.90 5.56
CA PHE A 127 -5.86 -3.38 6.82
C PHE A 127 -6.84 -2.40 7.48
N LEU A 128 -7.38 -1.44 6.72
CA LEU A 128 -8.32 -0.44 7.22
C LEU A 128 -9.64 -1.05 7.68
N ALA A 129 -10.18 -2.01 6.94
CA ALA A 129 -11.39 -2.71 7.35
C ALA A 129 -11.20 -3.35 8.75
N HIS A 130 -10.01 -3.90 9.00
CA HIS A 130 -9.65 -4.45 10.31
C HIS A 130 -9.48 -3.36 11.38
N GLU A 131 -8.77 -2.28 11.08
CA GLU A 131 -8.51 -1.18 12.02
C GLU A 131 -9.77 -0.38 12.38
N VAL A 132 -10.71 -0.24 11.46
CA VAL A 132 -12.04 0.36 11.73
C VAL A 132 -12.96 -0.64 12.42
N GLY A 133 -12.90 -1.91 12.08
CA GLY A 133 -13.73 -2.97 12.68
C GLY A 133 -13.48 -3.12 14.18
N THR A 134 -12.23 -2.99 14.63
CA THR A 134 -11.86 -3.13 16.05
C THR A 134 -12.53 -2.08 16.97
N PRO A 135 -12.40 -0.76 16.72
CA PRO A 135 -13.09 0.24 17.55
C PRO A 135 -14.62 0.11 17.47
N LEU A 136 -15.18 -0.21 16.31
CA LEU A 136 -16.62 -0.41 16.17
C LEU A 136 -17.12 -1.63 16.96
N ALA A 137 -16.37 -2.75 16.97
CA ALA A 137 -16.69 -3.91 17.78
C ALA A 137 -16.67 -3.55 19.30
N THR A 138 -15.71 -2.73 19.72
CA THR A 138 -15.64 -2.24 21.12
C THR A 138 -16.85 -1.36 21.46
N VAL A 139 -17.23 -0.43 20.58
CA VAL A 139 -18.45 0.39 20.75
C VAL A 139 -19.68 -0.49 20.86
N SER A 140 -19.82 -1.49 19.98
CA SER A 140 -20.93 -2.45 20.03
C SER A 140 -20.96 -3.21 21.36
N GLY A 141 -19.79 -3.61 21.89
CA GLY A 141 -19.67 -4.24 23.19
C GLY A 141 -20.15 -3.34 24.34
N TYR A 142 -19.75 -2.08 24.34
CA TYR A 142 -20.25 -1.11 25.35
C TYR A 142 -21.77 -0.92 25.29
N LEU A 143 -22.31 -0.74 24.08
CA LEU A 143 -23.76 -0.60 23.87
C LEU A 143 -24.53 -1.83 24.31
N SER A 144 -24.02 -3.03 24.01
CA SER A 144 -24.63 -4.29 24.49
C SER A 144 -24.61 -4.40 25.99
N ALA A 145 -23.46 -4.10 26.63
CA ALA A 145 -23.35 -4.11 28.10
C ALA A 145 -24.27 -3.08 28.76
N MET A 146 -24.46 -1.90 28.18
CA MET A 146 -25.40 -0.89 28.66
C MET A 146 -26.84 -1.39 28.54
N LYS A 147 -27.21 -1.99 27.42
CA LYS A 147 -28.56 -2.55 27.21
C LYS A 147 -28.89 -3.68 28.16
N GLU A 148 -27.96 -4.59 28.43
CA GLU A 148 -28.14 -5.69 29.40
C GLU A 148 -28.33 -5.20 30.83
N ARG A 149 -27.81 -4.01 31.17
CA ARG A 149 -27.89 -3.42 32.53
C ARG A 149 -29.06 -2.46 32.68
N GLN A 150 -29.87 -2.26 31.64
CA GLN A 150 -31.08 -1.47 31.71
C GLN A 150 -32.14 -2.22 32.54
N GLN A 151 -32.77 -1.50 33.47
CA GLN A 151 -33.82 -2.02 34.32
C GLN A 151 -35.04 -1.09 34.28
N GLU A 152 -36.23 -1.63 34.56
CA GLU A 152 -37.40 -0.81 34.73
C GLU A 152 -37.28 -0.01 36.02
N PRO A 153 -37.64 1.28 36.00
CA PRO A 153 -37.56 2.13 37.20
C PRO A 153 -38.56 1.65 38.28
N ALA A 154 -38.06 1.41 39.48
CA ALA A 154 -38.89 1.02 40.63
C ALA A 154 -39.98 2.05 40.99
N CYS A 155 -39.86 3.28 40.48
CA CYS A 155 -40.83 4.38 40.73
C CYS A 155 -42.03 4.40 39.76
N GLY A 156 -42.11 3.45 38.80
CA GLY A 156 -43.20 3.38 37.81
C GLY A 156 -43.26 4.53 36.80
N ASN A 157 -42.23 5.38 36.75
CA ASN A 157 -42.16 6.47 35.76
C ASN A 157 -41.54 5.97 34.46
N SER A 158 -42.33 5.87 33.42
CA SER A 158 -41.93 5.38 32.06
C SER A 158 -40.91 6.29 31.36
N ASP A 159 -40.75 7.53 31.81
CA ASP A 159 -39.82 8.51 31.21
C ASP A 159 -38.39 8.36 31.77
N LEU A 160 -38.19 7.49 32.76
CA LEU A 160 -36.90 7.22 33.39
C LEU A 160 -36.37 5.86 32.94
N VAL A 161 -35.08 5.82 32.61
CA VAL A 161 -34.34 4.58 32.37
C VAL A 161 -33.31 4.40 33.48
N CYS A 162 -33.41 3.31 34.23
CA CYS A 162 -32.43 2.95 35.24
C CYS A 162 -31.37 2.01 34.65
N VAL A 163 -30.09 2.30 34.93
CA VAL A 163 -28.96 1.44 34.50
C VAL A 163 -28.17 1.04 35.75
N THR A 164 -28.02 -0.26 35.96
CA THR A 164 -27.23 -0.79 37.08
C THR A 164 -25.74 -0.58 36.81
N GLN A 165 -25.04 0.06 37.75
CA GLN A 165 -23.60 0.26 37.69
C GLN A 165 -22.91 -0.62 38.74
N ARG A 166 -21.78 -1.24 38.39
CA ARG A 166 -20.93 -1.97 39.35
C ARG A 166 -20.09 -1.00 40.18
N ARG A 167 -19.72 0.15 39.57
CA ARG A 167 -18.96 1.23 40.23
C ARG A 167 -19.58 2.58 39.88
N PRO A 168 -19.60 3.56 40.77
CA PRO A 168 -20.06 4.92 40.45
C PRO A 168 -19.31 5.50 39.24
N GLY A 169 -20.05 6.05 38.27
CA GLY A 169 -19.48 6.66 37.07
C GLY A 169 -19.14 5.68 35.93
N GLU A 170 -19.27 4.36 36.10
CA GLU A 170 -18.96 3.35 35.09
C GLU A 170 -19.73 3.58 33.79
N PHE A 171 -21.03 3.91 33.90
CA PHE A 171 -21.87 4.15 32.72
C PHE A 171 -21.38 5.35 31.91
N LYS A 172 -21.01 6.44 32.56
CA LYS A 172 -20.45 7.63 31.92
C LYS A 172 -19.10 7.28 31.22
N ALA A 173 -18.23 6.56 31.93
CA ALA A 173 -16.94 6.14 31.39
C ALA A 173 -17.11 5.26 30.13
N MET A 174 -18.11 4.36 30.10
CA MET A 174 -18.43 3.56 28.91
C MET A 174 -18.95 4.40 27.75
N LEU A 175 -19.79 5.42 28.02
CA LEU A 175 -20.26 6.36 26.98
C LEU A 175 -19.10 7.16 26.41
N ASP A 176 -18.26 7.75 27.27
CA ASP A 176 -17.11 8.55 26.87
C ASP A 176 -16.11 7.68 26.05
N ALA A 177 -15.89 6.44 26.46
CA ALA A 177 -15.04 5.50 25.71
C ALA A 177 -15.65 5.12 24.36
N ALA A 178 -16.96 4.86 24.28
CA ALA A 178 -17.64 4.57 23.02
C ALA A 178 -17.57 5.77 22.07
N GLN A 179 -17.74 6.99 22.58
CA GLN A 179 -17.62 8.20 21.77
C GLN A 179 -16.22 8.38 21.20
N ARG A 180 -15.17 8.33 22.03
CA ARG A 180 -13.76 8.42 21.58
C ARG A 180 -13.44 7.37 20.50
N ARG A 181 -13.90 6.12 20.67
CA ARG A 181 -13.69 5.05 19.71
C ARG A 181 -14.41 5.28 18.38
N THR A 182 -15.60 5.90 18.42
CA THR A 182 -16.35 6.27 17.22
C THR A 182 -15.65 7.40 16.47
N GLU A 183 -15.21 8.45 17.15
CA GLU A 183 -14.46 9.57 16.57
C GLU A 183 -13.14 9.09 15.93
N TYR A 184 -12.45 8.18 16.59
CA TYR A 184 -11.26 7.55 16.04
C TYR A 184 -11.56 6.75 14.77
N ALA A 185 -12.60 5.92 14.76
CA ALA A 185 -13.01 5.17 13.56
C ALA A 185 -13.35 6.10 12.39
N GLN A 186 -14.04 7.22 12.66
CA GLN A 186 -14.34 8.24 11.65
C GLN A 186 -13.06 8.91 11.12
N SER A 187 -12.10 9.21 12.00
CA SER A 187 -10.79 9.77 11.63
C SER A 187 -10.01 8.82 10.71
N LEU A 188 -10.00 7.51 11.01
CA LEU A 188 -9.37 6.49 10.16
C LEU A 188 -9.98 6.47 8.75
N VAL A 189 -11.32 6.49 8.66
CA VAL A 189 -12.02 6.51 7.37
C VAL A 189 -11.73 7.80 6.59
N ALA A 190 -11.76 8.95 7.26
CA ALA A 190 -11.47 10.25 6.63
C ALA A 190 -10.04 10.32 6.09
N THR A 191 -9.07 9.84 6.88
CA THR A 191 -7.65 9.71 6.50
C THR A 191 -7.49 8.86 5.26
N PHE A 192 -8.16 7.71 5.21
CA PHE A 192 -8.13 6.84 4.04
C PHE A 192 -8.71 7.48 2.79
N VAL A 193 -9.87 8.13 2.90
CA VAL A 193 -10.50 8.81 1.74
C VAL A 193 -9.57 9.89 1.17
N ARG A 194 -8.85 10.63 2.03
CA ARG A 194 -7.83 11.60 1.58
C ARG A 194 -6.69 10.90 0.88
N THR A 195 -6.08 9.89 1.50
CA THR A 195 -4.98 9.12 0.89
C THR A 195 -5.35 8.53 -0.47
N ALA A 196 -6.57 7.99 -0.60
CA ALA A 196 -7.06 7.46 -1.87
C ALA A 196 -7.22 8.57 -2.95
N ARG A 197 -7.65 9.77 -2.57
CA ARG A 197 -7.74 10.93 -3.46
C ARG A 197 -6.35 11.44 -3.88
N ASP A 198 -5.45 11.61 -2.93
CA ASP A 198 -4.11 12.16 -3.17
C ASP A 198 -3.24 11.21 -4.01
N ALA A 199 -3.54 9.91 -3.98
CA ALA A 199 -2.95 8.95 -4.89
C ALA A 199 -3.26 9.23 -6.39
N TYR A 200 -4.30 10.01 -6.68
CA TYR A 200 -4.67 10.45 -8.04
C TYR A 200 -4.17 11.85 -8.40
N HIS A 201 -3.77 12.66 -7.40
CA HIS A 201 -3.29 14.03 -7.61
C HIS A 201 -1.85 14.12 -7.10
N ALA A 202 -0.89 14.28 -8.00
CA ALA A 202 0.54 14.39 -7.69
C ALA A 202 0.94 15.81 -7.20
N ASP A 203 -0.01 16.60 -6.68
CA ASP A 203 0.27 17.96 -6.22
C ASP A 203 0.72 17.99 -4.76
N GLY A 204 1.89 18.60 -4.59
CA GLY A 204 2.70 18.83 -3.44
C GLY A 204 2.02 18.75 -2.07
N SER A 205 2.28 17.67 -1.35
CA SER A 205 1.99 17.62 0.08
C SER A 205 2.79 18.70 0.80
N ALA A 206 2.10 19.50 1.63
CA ALA A 206 2.74 20.46 2.50
C ALA A 206 3.83 19.77 3.34
N SER A 207 4.98 20.41 3.46
CA SER A 207 6.09 19.96 4.30
C SER A 207 5.66 20.01 5.77
N GLU A 208 5.57 18.86 6.43
CA GLU A 208 5.15 18.75 7.83
C GLU A 208 6.28 18.20 8.69
N LEU A 209 6.36 18.66 9.94
CA LEU A 209 7.34 18.19 10.90
C LEU A 209 6.93 16.85 11.53
N ALA A 210 7.92 16.01 11.82
CA ALA A 210 7.68 14.73 12.49
C ALA A 210 7.08 14.92 13.90
N SER A 211 7.44 16.00 14.59
CA SER A 211 6.86 16.36 15.88
C SER A 211 5.36 16.66 15.81
N ASP A 212 4.88 17.32 14.73
CA ASP A 212 3.46 17.64 14.56
C ASP A 212 2.64 16.39 14.31
N LEU A 213 3.20 15.44 13.57
CA LEU A 213 2.61 14.12 13.39
C LEU A 213 2.46 13.37 14.72
N VAL A 214 3.52 13.34 15.56
CA VAL A 214 3.48 12.70 16.87
C VAL A 214 2.45 13.36 17.78
N ARG A 215 2.38 14.70 17.81
CA ARG A 215 1.34 15.42 18.59
C ARG A 215 -0.07 15.08 18.11
N SER A 216 -0.27 14.97 16.80
CA SER A 216 -1.58 14.57 16.26
C SER A 216 -2.00 13.17 16.72
N VAL A 217 -1.04 12.25 16.91
CA VAL A 217 -1.32 10.92 17.49
C VAL A 217 -1.63 11.00 18.98
N GLN A 218 -0.90 11.82 19.76
CA GLN A 218 -1.17 12.02 21.18
C GLN A 218 -2.60 12.56 21.42
N GLU A 219 -3.06 13.48 20.59
CA GLU A 219 -4.37 14.13 20.70
C GLU A 219 -5.51 13.29 20.14
N GLY A 220 -5.26 12.59 19.03
CA GLY A 220 -6.29 11.90 18.26
C GLY A 220 -6.46 10.41 18.56
N TYR A 221 -5.49 9.77 19.21
CA TYR A 221 -5.59 8.35 19.55
C TYR A 221 -6.54 8.15 20.75
N PRO A 222 -7.48 7.17 20.71
CA PRO A 222 -8.50 6.98 21.75
C PRO A 222 -7.95 6.18 22.95
N PHE A 223 -7.02 6.78 23.69
CA PHE A 223 -6.50 6.20 24.93
C PHE A 223 -7.60 5.92 25.94
N ASP A 224 -7.53 4.79 26.61
CA ASP A 224 -8.39 4.50 27.76
C ASP A 224 -7.75 5.12 29.03
N SER A 225 -8.59 5.62 29.92
CA SER A 225 -8.29 6.21 31.26
C SER A 225 -6.86 6.68 31.54
N ASP A 226 -5.95 5.75 31.86
CA ASP A 226 -4.58 6.07 32.30
C ASP A 226 -3.54 5.85 31.23
N GLU A 227 -3.92 5.26 30.07
CA GLU A 227 -2.98 4.90 28.99
C GLU A 227 -2.23 6.12 28.41
N ALA A 228 -2.90 7.27 28.35
CA ALA A 228 -2.27 8.51 27.89
C ALA A 228 -1.08 8.94 28.77
N ALA A 229 -1.11 8.61 30.06
CA ALA A 229 -0.03 8.89 30.99
C ALA A 229 1.20 7.98 30.80
N TRP A 230 1.05 6.85 30.11
CA TRP A 230 2.15 5.93 29.79
C TRP A 230 2.99 6.42 28.61
N LEU A 231 2.51 7.42 27.87
CA LEU A 231 3.16 7.91 26.65
C LEU A 231 4.11 9.07 26.96
N GLU A 232 5.39 8.84 26.74
CA GLU A 232 6.47 9.84 26.82
C GLU A 232 6.96 10.17 25.40
N CYS A 233 7.12 11.47 25.08
CA CYS A 233 7.62 11.91 23.78
C CYS A 233 8.87 12.75 23.91
N ASP A 234 9.90 12.38 23.17
CA ASP A 234 11.12 13.18 22.98
C ASP A 234 11.18 13.69 21.53
N LEU A 235 10.88 14.96 21.36
CA LEU A 235 10.76 15.64 20.06
C LEU A 235 11.88 16.68 19.88
N SER A 236 13.00 16.52 20.59
CA SER A 236 14.07 17.51 20.66
C SER A 236 14.85 17.67 19.35
N ARG A 237 14.88 16.62 18.50
CA ARG A 237 15.58 16.62 17.20
C ARG A 237 14.58 16.33 16.08
N ASP A 238 13.93 17.37 15.63
CA ASP A 238 12.85 17.27 14.66
C ASP A 238 13.36 17.27 13.21
N PHE A 239 12.52 16.81 12.28
CA PHE A 239 12.80 16.80 10.86
C PHE A 239 11.52 16.86 10.04
N THR A 240 11.66 17.26 8.78
CA THR A 240 10.57 17.31 7.81
C THR A 240 10.29 15.95 7.22
N LEU A 241 9.02 15.54 7.22
CA LEU A 241 8.56 14.28 6.65
C LEU A 241 8.57 14.31 5.11
N PRO A 242 8.78 13.15 4.44
CA PRO A 242 8.83 13.09 2.97
C PRO A 242 7.45 13.19 2.28
N GLY A 243 6.39 13.54 3.01
CA GLY A 243 5.02 13.57 2.55
C GLY A 243 4.17 12.41 3.05
N GLN A 244 2.95 12.25 2.50
CA GLN A 244 1.99 11.19 2.87
C GLN A 244 1.69 11.10 4.40
N ARG A 245 1.50 12.26 5.02
CA ARG A 245 1.19 12.41 6.43
C ARG A 245 0.16 11.42 6.95
N ASP A 246 -0.92 11.26 6.22
CA ASP A 246 -2.06 10.44 6.61
C ASP A 246 -1.69 8.95 6.74
N LEU A 247 -0.83 8.43 5.86
CA LEU A 247 -0.32 7.07 5.99
C LEU A 247 0.65 6.93 7.18
N LEU A 248 1.51 7.92 7.40
CA LEU A 248 2.41 7.93 8.55
C LEU A 248 1.65 8.04 9.87
N TYR A 249 0.55 8.79 9.91
CA TYR A 249 -0.36 8.83 11.06
C TYR A 249 -0.91 7.42 11.39
N LEU A 250 -1.40 6.69 10.38
CA LEU A 250 -1.89 5.32 10.56
C LEU A 250 -0.77 4.37 11.03
N VAL A 251 0.45 4.55 10.50
CA VAL A 251 1.63 3.77 10.94
C VAL A 251 1.88 4.01 12.43
N LEU A 252 1.96 5.27 12.88
CA LEU A 252 2.20 5.58 14.28
C LEU A 252 1.06 5.09 15.19
N CYS A 253 -0.19 5.27 14.79
CA CYS A 253 -1.34 4.71 15.54
C CYS A 253 -1.24 3.18 15.67
N THR A 254 -0.80 2.48 14.62
CA THR A 254 -0.58 1.04 14.64
C THR A 254 0.51 0.64 15.63
N LEU A 255 1.63 1.39 15.66
CA LEU A 255 2.73 1.11 16.60
C LEU A 255 2.32 1.39 18.04
N VAL A 256 1.62 2.50 18.33
CA VAL A 256 1.08 2.81 19.66
C VAL A 256 0.09 1.74 20.11
N LYS A 257 -0.83 1.31 19.25
CA LYS A 257 -1.75 0.20 19.52
C LYS A 257 -1.01 -1.08 19.90
N ASN A 258 0.04 -1.44 19.14
CA ASN A 258 0.82 -2.64 19.42
C ASN A 258 1.53 -2.56 20.79
N ALA A 259 2.10 -1.41 21.13
CA ALA A 259 2.73 -1.16 22.42
C ALA A 259 1.71 -1.26 23.58
N LEU A 260 0.55 -0.60 23.47
CA LEU A 260 -0.53 -0.69 24.47
C LEU A 260 -0.97 -2.14 24.68
N LEU A 261 -1.19 -2.89 23.61
CA LEU A 261 -1.56 -4.30 23.69
C LEU A 261 -0.47 -5.17 24.36
N ALA A 262 0.81 -4.85 24.15
CA ALA A 262 1.91 -5.53 24.81
C ALA A 262 1.92 -5.24 26.32
N LEU A 263 1.74 -3.99 26.71
CA LEU A 263 1.66 -3.55 28.10
C LEU A 263 0.48 -4.16 28.84
N HIS A 264 -0.71 -4.20 28.24
CA HIS A 264 -1.88 -4.86 28.83
C HIS A 264 -1.70 -6.38 29.00
N THR A 265 -0.82 -6.99 28.21
CA THR A 265 -0.52 -8.42 28.36
C THR A 265 0.50 -8.68 29.47
N ALA A 266 1.52 -7.84 29.57
CA ALA A 266 2.60 -8.00 30.56
C ALA A 266 2.27 -7.44 31.94
N LEU A 267 1.39 -6.42 32.00
CA LEU A 267 1.00 -5.70 33.22
C LEU A 267 2.22 -5.27 34.07
N PRO A 268 3.22 -4.57 33.48
CA PRO A 268 4.37 -4.10 34.27
C PRO A 268 3.93 -3.12 35.34
N SER A 269 4.70 -3.00 36.44
CA SER A 269 4.38 -2.08 37.56
C SER A 269 4.32 -0.61 37.14
N GLU A 270 5.14 -0.25 36.14
CA GLU A 270 5.20 1.10 35.53
C GLU A 270 5.16 0.94 33.99
N PRO A 271 3.94 0.87 33.43
CA PRO A 271 3.83 0.77 31.96
C PRO A 271 4.33 2.04 31.28
N ARG A 272 5.13 1.89 30.22
CA ARG A 272 5.72 3.03 29.51
C ARG A 272 5.80 2.76 28.00
N ILE A 273 5.38 3.78 27.24
CA ILE A 273 5.61 3.87 25.80
C ILE A 273 6.44 5.12 25.55
N ARG A 274 7.52 5.02 24.82
CA ARG A 274 8.35 6.17 24.47
C ARG A 274 8.41 6.35 22.97
N ILE A 275 8.06 7.56 22.50
CA ILE A 275 8.24 7.99 21.11
C ILE A 275 9.41 8.97 21.04
N VAL A 276 10.40 8.67 20.21
CA VAL A 276 11.58 9.53 19.99
C VAL A 276 11.62 9.93 18.53
N VAL A 277 11.67 11.23 18.27
CA VAL A 277 11.98 11.80 16.96
C VAL A 277 13.45 12.23 16.97
N ASP A 278 14.24 11.68 16.05
CA ASP A 278 15.67 11.95 15.98
C ASP A 278 16.14 12.21 14.54
N ALA A 279 16.85 13.32 14.36
CA ALA A 279 17.48 13.76 13.13
C ALA A 279 19.00 13.79 13.28
N ALA A 280 19.61 12.67 13.67
CA ALA A 280 21.08 12.56 13.74
C ALA A 280 21.70 12.64 12.33
N PRO A 281 22.99 13.06 12.21
CA PRO A 281 23.70 13.03 10.94
C PRO A 281 23.67 11.62 10.31
N GLY A 282 23.05 11.53 9.12
CA GLY A 282 22.89 10.26 8.37
C GLY A 282 21.64 9.43 8.68
N ALA A 283 20.79 9.84 9.65
CA ALA A 283 19.55 9.11 9.96
C ALA A 283 18.44 10.07 10.43
N ARG A 284 17.26 9.96 9.80
CA ARG A 284 15.98 10.54 10.27
C ARG A 284 15.13 9.39 10.73
N VAL A 285 14.76 9.36 12.01
CA VAL A 285 14.08 8.22 12.60
C VAL A 285 12.96 8.66 13.55
N ILE A 286 11.84 7.95 13.48
CA ILE A 286 10.81 7.96 14.54
C ILE A 286 10.85 6.58 15.17
N ARG A 287 11.13 6.51 16.47
CA ARG A 287 11.20 5.26 17.22
C ARG A 287 10.07 5.20 18.26
N VAL A 288 9.33 4.09 18.25
CA VAL A 288 8.32 3.76 19.27
C VAL A 288 8.83 2.57 20.05
N SER A 289 8.95 2.70 21.37
CA SER A 289 9.40 1.63 22.25
C SER A 289 8.45 1.44 23.43
N ASP A 290 8.32 0.21 23.90
CA ASP A 290 7.55 -0.17 25.08
C ASP A 290 8.40 -1.03 26.03
N ASN A 291 7.98 -1.11 27.30
CA ASN A 291 8.56 -1.99 28.30
C ASN A 291 7.67 -3.23 28.56
N GLY A 292 7.06 -3.75 27.50
CA GLY A 292 6.24 -4.94 27.52
C GLY A 292 7.04 -6.26 27.59
N PRO A 293 6.42 -7.39 27.22
CA PRO A 293 7.03 -8.72 27.38
C PRO A 293 8.12 -9.01 26.36
N GLY A 294 8.31 -8.13 25.37
CA GLY A 294 9.22 -8.34 24.27
C GLY A 294 8.72 -9.41 23.28
N ILE A 295 9.56 -9.71 22.28
CA ILE A 295 9.23 -10.57 21.15
C ILE A 295 10.33 -11.65 21.03
N VAL A 296 9.93 -12.90 20.89
CA VAL A 296 10.88 -14.02 20.74
C VAL A 296 11.56 -13.97 19.35
N ALA A 297 12.80 -14.43 19.27
CA ALA A 297 13.66 -14.33 18.09
C ALA A 297 13.06 -14.96 16.82
N ASP A 298 12.39 -16.13 16.95
CA ASP A 298 11.73 -16.80 15.82
C ASP A 298 10.63 -15.95 15.16
N VAL A 299 9.94 -15.11 15.95
CA VAL A 299 8.88 -14.21 15.47
C VAL A 299 9.49 -12.96 14.84
N LEU A 300 10.58 -12.42 15.43
CA LEU A 300 11.25 -11.20 14.97
C LEU A 300 11.64 -11.24 13.49
N THR A 301 12.18 -12.36 13.02
CA THR A 301 12.65 -12.53 11.64
C THR A 301 11.54 -12.49 10.59
N ARG A 302 10.29 -12.70 11.00
CA ARG A 302 9.10 -12.82 10.14
C ARG A 302 8.18 -11.60 10.20
N LEU A 303 8.22 -10.82 11.29
CA LEU A 303 7.25 -9.77 11.62
C LEU A 303 7.00 -8.70 10.55
N THR A 304 8.01 -8.37 9.75
CA THR A 304 7.89 -7.34 8.70
C THR A 304 7.68 -7.93 7.30
N ARG A 305 7.75 -9.26 7.16
CA ARG A 305 7.66 -9.96 5.87
C ARG A 305 6.35 -10.71 5.69
N GLU A 306 5.82 -11.24 6.77
CA GLU A 306 4.62 -12.08 6.78
C GLU A 306 3.65 -11.60 7.87
N PRO A 307 2.33 -11.80 7.69
CA PRO A 307 1.36 -11.59 8.76
C PRO A 307 1.62 -12.58 9.90
N VAL A 308 2.26 -12.13 10.97
CA VAL A 308 2.52 -12.94 12.16
C VAL A 308 1.77 -12.36 13.33
N THR A 309 0.94 -13.18 13.97
CA THR A 309 0.29 -12.83 15.23
C THR A 309 0.66 -13.82 16.33
N THR A 310 1.12 -13.32 17.46
CA THR A 310 1.29 -14.11 18.67
C THR A 310 -0.02 -14.24 19.46
N ARG A 311 -1.13 -13.68 18.93
CA ARG A 311 -2.42 -13.51 19.62
C ARG A 311 -3.60 -14.03 18.79
N SER A 312 -3.51 -15.25 18.28
CA SER A 312 -4.56 -15.90 17.48
C SER A 312 -5.92 -16.02 18.19
N GLY A 313 -5.97 -15.88 19.51
CA GLY A 313 -7.20 -15.94 20.32
C GLY A 313 -7.88 -14.60 20.63
N SER A 314 -7.24 -13.44 20.39
CA SER A 314 -7.73 -12.10 20.74
C SER A 314 -7.86 -11.12 19.56
N GLY A 315 -8.02 -11.63 18.33
CA GLY A 315 -8.34 -10.78 17.15
C GLY A 315 -7.15 -10.08 16.52
N GLY A 316 -5.91 -10.47 16.79
CA GLY A 316 -4.73 -9.94 16.11
C GLY A 316 -4.59 -10.51 14.69
N SER A 317 -4.65 -9.68 13.64
CA SER A 317 -4.48 -10.09 12.24
C SER A 317 -3.01 -10.32 11.85
N GLY A 318 -2.05 -9.84 12.64
CA GLY A 318 -0.62 -9.86 12.32
C GLY A 318 -0.22 -8.93 11.16
N MET A 319 -1.15 -8.19 10.57
CA MET A 319 -0.92 -7.34 9.40
C MET A 319 -0.30 -5.97 9.73
N GLY A 320 -0.33 -5.54 11.00
CA GLY A 320 0.05 -4.18 11.39
C GLY A 320 1.49 -3.81 11.01
N LEU A 321 2.50 -4.64 11.35
CA LEU A 321 3.90 -4.35 11.02
C LEU A 321 4.21 -4.54 9.54
N VAL A 322 3.54 -5.46 8.86
CA VAL A 322 3.62 -5.61 7.39
C VAL A 322 3.12 -4.33 6.70
N PHE A 323 2.00 -3.77 7.17
CA PHE A 323 1.49 -2.48 6.70
C PHE A 323 2.52 -1.36 6.94
N CYS A 324 3.07 -1.25 8.15
CA CYS A 324 4.10 -0.25 8.47
C CYS A 324 5.32 -0.36 7.53
N GLN A 325 5.83 -1.59 7.30
CA GLN A 325 6.95 -1.82 6.40
C GLN A 325 6.64 -1.39 4.96
N ARG A 326 5.44 -1.66 4.47
CA ARG A 326 5.03 -1.29 3.11
C ARG A 326 4.91 0.22 2.93
N VAL A 327 4.26 0.90 3.87
CA VAL A 327 4.17 2.37 3.85
C VAL A 327 5.58 2.96 3.86
N MET A 328 6.45 2.53 4.76
CA MET A 328 7.82 3.03 4.83
C MET A 328 8.60 2.74 3.54
N THR A 329 8.44 1.55 2.95
CA THR A 329 9.07 1.21 1.66
C THR A 329 8.57 2.10 0.53
N SER A 330 7.27 2.44 0.48
CA SER A 330 6.71 3.35 -0.53
C SER A 330 7.26 4.78 -0.42
N LEU A 331 7.68 5.19 0.78
CA LEU A 331 8.36 6.46 1.06
C LEU A 331 9.89 6.38 0.89
N GLY A 332 10.41 5.24 0.45
CA GLY A 332 11.84 4.99 0.29
C GLY A 332 12.58 4.73 1.59
N GLY A 333 11.86 4.57 2.71
CA GLY A 333 12.39 4.23 4.03
C GLY A 333 12.29 2.72 4.35
N TRP A 334 12.50 2.37 5.62
CA TRP A 334 12.34 0.99 6.12
C TRP A 334 11.96 0.97 7.59
N VAL A 335 11.52 -0.19 8.08
CA VAL A 335 11.20 -0.45 9.48
C VAL A 335 12.25 -1.40 10.06
N GLU A 336 12.75 -1.07 11.25
CA GLU A 336 13.61 -1.96 12.05
C GLU A 336 12.91 -2.30 13.35
N VAL A 337 12.95 -3.57 13.76
CA VAL A 337 12.37 -4.06 15.01
C VAL A 337 13.49 -4.63 15.87
N GLN A 338 13.64 -4.08 17.06
CA GLN A 338 14.57 -4.55 18.09
C GLN A 338 13.77 -4.98 19.31
N SER A 339 13.98 -6.19 19.80
CA SER A 339 13.29 -6.69 20.98
C SER A 339 14.02 -7.88 21.59
N GLU A 340 13.95 -7.96 22.91
CA GLU A 340 14.41 -9.11 23.68
C GLU A 340 13.29 -9.59 24.59
N PRO A 341 13.13 -10.90 24.81
CA PRO A 341 12.14 -11.42 25.73
C PRO A 341 12.31 -10.82 27.14
N GLY A 342 11.25 -10.20 27.66
CA GLY A 342 11.24 -9.48 28.94
C GLY A 342 11.83 -8.07 28.92
N GLY A 343 12.41 -7.61 27.80
CA GLY A 343 13.04 -6.29 27.64
C GLY A 343 12.20 -5.27 26.87
N GLY A 344 10.96 -5.62 26.50
CA GLY A 344 10.12 -4.77 25.65
C GLY A 344 10.45 -4.85 24.18
N ALA A 345 9.87 -3.95 23.39
CA ALA A 345 10.13 -3.83 21.95
C ALA A 345 10.39 -2.38 21.55
N ALA A 346 11.26 -2.18 20.55
CA ALA A 346 11.53 -0.91 19.93
C ALA A 346 11.38 -1.05 18.41
N ILE A 347 10.51 -0.24 17.83
CA ILE A 347 10.22 -0.22 16.39
C ILE A 347 10.65 1.14 15.87
N SER A 348 11.60 1.13 14.92
CA SER A 348 12.20 2.33 14.34
C SER A 348 11.77 2.48 12.87
N LEU A 349 11.24 3.64 12.53
CA LEU A 349 10.87 4.06 11.19
C LEU A 349 11.99 4.95 10.65
N TYR A 350 12.74 4.45 9.66
CA TYR A 350 13.85 5.17 9.04
C TYR A 350 13.41 5.85 7.75
N PHE A 351 13.77 7.13 7.57
CA PHE A 351 13.46 7.93 6.41
C PHE A 351 14.74 8.23 5.62
N LYS A 352 14.70 8.14 4.28
CA LYS A 352 15.82 8.52 3.42
C LYS A 352 15.97 10.04 3.37
N PHE A 353 17.22 10.52 3.29
CA PHE A 353 17.51 11.90 2.96
C PHE A 353 17.13 12.22 1.51
N ARG A 354 16.50 13.37 1.26
CA ARG A 354 16.49 13.99 -0.07
C ARG A 354 17.80 14.77 -0.21
N GLU A 355 18.60 14.48 -1.25
CA GLU A 355 19.93 15.10 -1.48
C GLU A 355 19.89 16.63 -1.68
N GLU A 356 18.74 17.24 -1.86
CA GLU A 356 18.60 18.70 -2.09
C GLU A 356 18.86 19.59 -0.85
N GLU A 357 18.87 19.04 0.37
CA GLU A 357 19.11 19.83 1.60
C GLU A 357 20.59 19.97 1.99
N GLN A 358 21.51 19.22 1.38
CA GLN A 358 22.94 19.30 1.70
C GLN A 358 23.63 20.57 1.22
N THR A 359 23.01 21.36 0.33
CA THR A 359 23.64 22.58 -0.24
C THR A 359 23.49 23.81 0.65
N HIS A 360 22.66 23.79 1.70
CA HIS A 360 22.44 24.98 2.56
C HIS A 360 23.15 24.96 3.93
N GLU A 361 23.63 23.80 4.41
CA GLU A 361 24.35 23.74 5.71
C GLU A 361 25.89 23.99 5.62
N VAL A 362 26.46 23.98 4.42
CA VAL A 362 27.91 24.22 4.23
C VAL A 362 28.23 25.71 4.06
N SER A 363 27.23 26.60 4.09
CA SER A 363 27.43 28.09 3.92
C SER A 363 26.94 28.91 5.11
N ARG A 364 27.07 28.42 6.33
CA ARG A 364 26.94 29.24 7.54
C ARG A 364 28.07 28.99 8.51
#